data_cd187d1e6c14ec5f9f7d42b0bf1ae5f4
#
_entry.id   cd187d1e6c14ec5f9f7d42b0bf1ae5f4
#
_cell.length_a   1.000
_cell.length_b   1.000
_cell.length_c   1.000
_cell.angle_alpha   90.00
_cell.angle_beta   90.00
_cell.angle_gamma   90.00
#
_symmetry.space_group_name_H-M   'P 1'
#
loop_
_entity.id
_entity.type
_entity.pdbx_description
1 polymer ?
#
loop_
_entity_poly.entity_id
_entity_poly.type
_entity_poly.pdbx_seq_one_letter_code
_entity_poly.pdbx_strand_id
1 'polypeptide(L)'
;MADKTALAESSQALFCAIADFLGEKKSDKVLDVKQYLTYTDFKRVVGVNVVSQAEKRIRTPGVSLSAIESFLGNNNDWYKSSVLIAKKLVKDISGVDADFKIKQEGFQNLFYFRGDQEVMGNIEKLFKIANKSPITVKNQVKFGNVNKWSPADIYLATTNARSKIAQAVMKAKPKSYSFIDLNILTSNLIDSGDLLPLSL
;
A
#
# COMPACT_ATOMS: atom_id res chain seq x y z
N MET A 1 14.59 -8.84 -14.51
CA MET A 1 13.33 -8.25 -15.00
C MET A 1 12.34 -8.31 -13.86
N ALA A 2 11.65 -7.23 -13.53
CA ALA A 2 10.62 -7.27 -12.50
C ALA A 2 9.47 -8.19 -12.96
N ASP A 3 8.91 -8.96 -12.02
CA ASP A 3 7.75 -9.81 -12.27
C ASP A 3 6.55 -8.97 -12.72
N LYS A 4 5.73 -9.51 -13.62
CA LYS A 4 4.51 -8.82 -14.12
C LYS A 4 3.55 -8.46 -12.99
N THR A 5 3.41 -9.31 -11.98
CA THR A 5 2.62 -9.04 -10.79
C THR A 5 3.16 -7.82 -10.03
N ALA A 6 4.47 -7.76 -9.81
CA ALA A 6 5.11 -6.63 -9.15
C ALA A 6 4.93 -5.33 -9.93
N LEU A 7 4.98 -5.37 -11.26
CA LEU A 7 4.73 -4.20 -12.12
C LEU A 7 3.27 -3.75 -12.05
N ALA A 8 2.32 -4.69 -12.11
CA ALA A 8 0.89 -4.40 -12.02
C ALA A 8 0.53 -3.70 -10.70
N GLU A 9 0.93 -4.27 -9.58
CA GLU A 9 0.63 -3.74 -8.24
C GLU A 9 1.39 -2.44 -7.95
N SER A 10 2.63 -2.29 -8.48
CA SER A 10 3.34 -1.01 -8.39
C SER A 10 2.67 0.08 -9.24
N SER A 11 2.06 -0.29 -10.36
CA SER A 11 1.25 0.63 -11.18
C SER A 11 0.03 1.13 -10.43
N GLN A 12 -0.67 0.25 -9.73
CA GLN A 12 -1.81 0.60 -8.89
C GLN A 12 -1.39 1.51 -7.73
N ALA A 13 -0.31 1.17 -7.03
CA ALA A 13 0.25 2.01 -5.97
C ALA A 13 0.65 3.40 -6.49
N LEU A 14 1.26 3.48 -7.67
CA LEU A 14 1.61 4.75 -8.31
C LEU A 14 0.38 5.62 -8.57
N PHE A 15 -0.69 5.04 -9.12
CA PHE A 15 -1.92 5.79 -9.38
C PHE A 15 -2.62 6.22 -8.09
N CYS A 16 -2.63 5.40 -7.04
CA CYS A 16 -3.10 5.81 -5.72
C CYS A 16 -2.30 7.00 -5.18
N ALA A 17 -0.97 6.97 -5.30
CA ALA A 17 -0.11 8.07 -4.88
C ALA A 17 -0.29 9.34 -5.75
N ILE A 18 -0.55 9.20 -7.05
CA ILE A 18 -0.89 10.32 -7.93
C ILE A 18 -2.20 10.97 -7.50
N ALA A 19 -3.22 10.15 -7.24
CA ALA A 19 -4.53 10.62 -6.81
C ALA A 19 -4.43 11.37 -5.48
N ASP A 20 -3.68 10.83 -4.54
CA ASP A 20 -3.36 11.43 -3.27
C ASP A 20 -2.66 12.79 -3.44
N PHE A 21 -1.62 12.85 -4.26
CA PHE A 21 -0.89 14.08 -4.52
C PHE A 21 -1.76 15.18 -5.16
N LEU A 22 -2.67 14.80 -6.07
CA LEU A 22 -3.58 15.73 -6.73
C LEU A 22 -4.70 16.22 -5.81
N GLY A 23 -5.09 15.43 -4.83
CA GLY A 23 -6.26 15.64 -4.00
C GLY A 23 -7.59 15.36 -4.75
N GLU A 24 -8.67 15.25 -4.00
CA GLU A 24 -9.97 14.79 -4.50
C GLU A 24 -10.46 15.55 -5.73
N LYS A 25 -10.54 16.89 -5.64
CA LYS A 25 -11.11 17.72 -6.72
C LYS A 25 -10.36 17.64 -8.04
N LYS A 26 -9.01 17.52 -8.00
CA LYS A 26 -8.21 17.39 -9.22
C LYS A 26 -8.22 15.94 -9.72
N SER A 27 -8.16 14.97 -8.81
CA SER A 27 -8.25 13.55 -9.14
C SER A 27 -9.53 13.22 -9.87
N ASP A 28 -10.65 13.76 -9.45
CA ASP A 28 -11.95 13.51 -10.09
C ASP A 28 -12.00 13.97 -11.55
N LYS A 29 -11.29 15.05 -11.87
CA LYS A 29 -11.20 15.58 -13.24
C LYS A 29 -10.18 14.86 -14.11
N VAL A 30 -9.07 14.42 -13.53
CA VAL A 30 -7.91 13.91 -14.28
C VAL A 30 -7.93 12.39 -14.38
N LEU A 31 -8.47 11.69 -13.36
CA LEU A 31 -8.63 10.24 -13.40
C LEU A 31 -9.85 9.84 -14.24
N ASP A 32 -9.77 10.07 -15.53
CA ASP A 32 -10.84 9.78 -16.48
C ASP A 32 -10.33 8.96 -17.66
N VAL A 33 -10.62 7.66 -17.63
CA VAL A 33 -10.24 6.70 -18.69
C VAL A 33 -10.99 6.90 -20.00
N LYS A 34 -12.05 7.69 -20.03
CA LYS A 34 -12.78 8.04 -21.23
C LYS A 34 -12.14 9.22 -21.95
N GLN A 35 -11.56 10.14 -21.19
CA GLN A 35 -10.87 11.33 -21.72
C GLN A 35 -9.42 11.03 -22.03
N TYR A 36 -8.72 10.28 -21.18
CA TYR A 36 -7.31 9.89 -21.34
C TYR A 36 -7.24 8.39 -21.58
N LEU A 37 -7.21 8.01 -22.85
CA LEU A 37 -7.33 6.61 -23.27
C LEU A 37 -6.07 5.79 -23.00
N THR A 38 -4.90 6.45 -22.93
CA THR A 38 -3.60 5.80 -22.72
C THR A 38 -2.83 6.45 -21.58
N TYR A 39 -1.87 5.71 -21.02
CA TYR A 39 -0.96 6.25 -20.01
C TYR A 39 -0.19 7.48 -20.51
N THR A 40 0.20 7.50 -21.78
CA THR A 40 0.92 8.62 -22.40
C THR A 40 0.07 9.90 -22.40
N ASP A 41 -1.21 9.80 -22.76
CA ASP A 41 -2.13 10.93 -22.74
C ASP A 41 -2.33 11.43 -21.32
N PHE A 42 -2.53 10.53 -20.38
CA PHE A 42 -2.67 10.84 -18.96
C PHE A 42 -1.42 11.57 -18.43
N LYS A 43 -0.21 11.03 -18.66
CA LYS A 43 1.05 11.62 -18.20
C LYS A 43 1.27 13.02 -18.75
N ARG A 44 0.88 13.28 -20.01
CA ARG A 44 0.98 14.60 -20.64
C ARG A 44 0.13 15.65 -19.90
N VAL A 45 -1.04 15.26 -19.42
CA VAL A 45 -1.97 16.16 -18.71
C VAL A 45 -1.61 16.33 -17.25
N VAL A 46 -1.29 15.26 -16.58
CA VAL A 46 -0.90 15.27 -15.15
C VAL A 46 0.45 15.93 -14.95
N GLY A 47 1.36 15.73 -15.89
CA GLY A 47 2.71 16.27 -15.88
C GLY A 47 3.74 15.37 -15.19
N VAL A 48 4.97 15.41 -15.71
CA VAL A 48 6.10 14.58 -15.24
C VAL A 48 6.40 14.82 -13.76
N ASN A 49 6.26 16.06 -13.28
CA ASN A 49 6.54 16.41 -11.90
C ASN A 49 5.59 15.71 -10.92
N VAL A 50 4.29 15.62 -11.22
CA VAL A 50 3.33 14.92 -10.37
C VAL A 50 3.65 13.43 -10.28
N VAL A 51 3.98 12.80 -11.40
CA VAL A 51 4.37 11.38 -11.44
C VAL A 51 5.64 11.14 -10.62
N SER A 52 6.65 12.01 -10.75
CA SER A 52 7.89 11.91 -9.96
C SER A 52 7.68 12.13 -8.47
N GLN A 53 6.78 13.00 -8.07
CA GLN A 53 6.45 13.20 -6.65
C GLN A 53 5.67 12.00 -6.09
N ALA A 54 4.74 11.46 -6.87
CA ALA A 54 4.00 10.25 -6.49
C ALA A 54 4.91 9.03 -6.35
N GLU A 55 5.88 8.87 -7.26
CA GLU A 55 6.86 7.77 -7.20
C GLU A 55 7.63 7.73 -5.88
N LYS A 56 7.96 8.88 -5.31
CA LYS A 56 8.62 8.96 -3.99
C LYS A 56 7.77 8.40 -2.84
N ARG A 57 6.46 8.24 -3.05
CA ARG A 57 5.52 7.73 -2.06
C ARG A 57 5.27 6.24 -2.17
N ILE A 58 5.61 5.64 -3.30
CA ILE A 58 5.53 4.18 -3.45
C ILE A 58 6.83 3.53 -2.98
N ARG A 59 6.70 2.44 -2.25
CA ARG A 59 7.81 1.68 -1.68
C ARG A 59 7.79 0.26 -2.25
N THR A 60 8.36 0.12 -3.44
CA THR A 60 8.41 -1.18 -4.14
C THR A 60 9.83 -1.55 -4.47
N PRO A 61 10.43 -2.53 -3.78
CA PRO A 61 11.80 -2.95 -4.05
C PRO A 61 11.94 -3.52 -5.46
N GLY A 62 13.00 -3.10 -6.15
CA GLY A 62 13.38 -3.66 -7.44
C GLY A 62 12.52 -3.25 -8.64
N VAL A 63 11.55 -2.33 -8.45
CA VAL A 63 10.75 -1.79 -9.56
C VAL A 63 11.03 -0.30 -9.72
N SER A 64 11.55 0.08 -10.88
CA SER A 64 11.81 1.49 -11.22
C SER A 64 10.59 2.15 -11.83
N LEU A 65 10.51 3.49 -11.72
CA LEU A 65 9.46 4.27 -12.39
C LEU A 65 9.42 4.00 -13.90
N SER A 66 10.57 3.95 -14.55
CA SER A 66 10.64 3.67 -15.99
C SER A 66 10.07 2.30 -16.35
N ALA A 67 10.26 1.29 -15.50
CA ALA A 67 9.68 -0.04 -15.72
C ALA A 67 8.15 -0.02 -15.55
N ILE A 68 7.63 0.71 -14.56
CA ILE A 68 6.20 0.91 -14.35
C ILE A 68 5.58 1.64 -15.56
N GLU A 69 6.20 2.72 -16.00
CA GLU A 69 5.73 3.50 -17.14
C GLU A 69 5.72 2.70 -18.44
N SER A 70 6.78 1.94 -18.70
CA SER A 70 6.85 1.03 -19.86
C SER A 70 5.76 -0.05 -19.77
N PHE A 71 5.52 -0.61 -18.58
CA PHE A 71 4.46 -1.59 -18.37
C PHE A 71 3.07 -0.99 -18.65
N LEU A 72 2.76 0.18 -18.13
CA LEU A 72 1.49 0.87 -18.35
C LEU A 72 1.30 1.28 -19.82
N GLY A 73 2.35 1.70 -20.50
CA GLY A 73 2.31 2.05 -21.91
C GLY A 73 2.01 0.84 -22.83
N ASN A 74 2.44 -0.36 -22.42
CA ASN A 74 2.23 -1.59 -23.18
C ASN A 74 1.01 -2.40 -22.72
N ASN A 75 0.39 -2.04 -21.59
CA ASN A 75 -0.73 -2.79 -20.99
C ASN A 75 -1.87 -1.85 -20.61
N ASN A 76 -2.62 -1.41 -21.62
CA ASN A 76 -3.65 -0.39 -21.47
C ASN A 76 -4.78 -0.78 -20.49
N ASP A 77 -5.09 -2.07 -20.33
CA ASP A 77 -6.09 -2.53 -19.38
C ASP A 77 -5.61 -2.35 -17.93
N TRP A 78 -4.31 -2.54 -17.67
CA TRP A 78 -3.70 -2.25 -16.38
C TRP A 78 -3.66 -0.75 -16.08
N TYR A 79 -3.41 0.08 -17.10
CA TYR A 79 -3.54 1.54 -16.97
C TYR A 79 -4.96 1.92 -16.53
N LYS A 80 -5.99 1.47 -17.26
CA LYS A 80 -7.39 1.77 -16.96
C LYS A 80 -7.80 1.26 -15.58
N SER A 81 -7.44 0.04 -15.23
CA SER A 81 -7.69 -0.55 -13.93
C SER A 81 -7.06 0.28 -12.81
N SER A 82 -5.79 0.68 -12.96
CA SER A 82 -5.10 1.50 -11.96
C SER A 82 -5.76 2.86 -11.76
N VAL A 83 -6.24 3.50 -12.83
CA VAL A 83 -7.01 4.75 -12.75
C VAL A 83 -8.31 4.56 -11.96
N LEU A 84 -9.07 3.50 -12.27
CA LEU A 84 -10.36 3.24 -11.63
C LEU A 84 -10.20 2.92 -10.14
N ILE A 85 -9.20 2.12 -9.79
CA ILE A 85 -8.86 1.80 -8.39
C ILE A 85 -8.51 3.07 -7.63
N ALA A 86 -7.62 3.90 -8.17
CA ALA A 86 -7.22 5.14 -7.53
C ALA A 86 -8.38 6.11 -7.34
N LYS A 87 -9.24 6.24 -8.35
CA LYS A 87 -10.44 7.09 -8.28
C LYS A 87 -11.40 6.62 -7.19
N LYS A 88 -11.62 5.31 -7.10
CA LYS A 88 -12.48 4.73 -6.06
C LYS A 88 -11.88 4.93 -4.67
N LEU A 89 -10.59 4.68 -4.50
CA LEU A 89 -9.89 4.84 -3.22
C LEU A 89 -10.01 6.27 -2.69
N VAL A 90 -9.77 7.29 -3.53
CA VAL A 90 -9.91 8.70 -3.15
C VAL A 90 -11.32 9.00 -2.68
N LYS A 91 -12.33 8.51 -3.41
CA LYS A 91 -13.75 8.68 -3.03
C LYS A 91 -14.07 8.01 -1.70
N ASP A 92 -13.60 6.78 -1.51
CA ASP A 92 -13.88 6.01 -0.29
C ASP A 92 -13.19 6.67 0.93
N ILE A 93 -11.92 7.11 0.80
CA ILE A 93 -11.21 7.80 1.89
C ILE A 93 -11.85 9.17 2.19
N SER A 94 -12.31 9.89 1.17
CA SER A 94 -13.03 11.17 1.37
C SER A 94 -14.33 11.00 2.15
N GLY A 95 -14.95 9.82 2.06
CA GLY A 95 -16.17 9.48 2.78
C GLY A 95 -15.97 9.00 4.24
N VAL A 96 -14.72 8.71 4.68
CA VAL A 96 -14.50 8.26 6.06
C VAL A 96 -14.61 9.41 7.05
N ASP A 97 -14.80 9.05 8.32
CA ASP A 97 -14.90 9.99 9.42
C ASP A 97 -13.68 10.93 9.50
N ALA A 98 -13.92 12.18 9.88
CA ALA A 98 -12.86 13.18 10.02
C ALA A 98 -11.81 12.78 11.07
N ASP A 99 -12.19 11.97 12.06
CA ASP A 99 -11.29 11.51 13.12
C ASP A 99 -10.37 10.36 12.68
N PHE A 100 -10.59 9.79 11.50
CA PHE A 100 -9.73 8.74 10.97
C PHE A 100 -8.35 9.31 10.60
N LYS A 101 -7.27 8.76 11.15
CA LYS A 101 -5.93 9.38 11.06
C LYS A 101 -5.37 9.48 9.65
N ILE A 102 -5.68 8.54 8.79
CA ILE A 102 -5.35 8.63 7.36
C ILE A 102 -5.91 9.92 6.75
N LYS A 103 -7.14 10.29 7.11
CA LYS A 103 -7.77 11.54 6.64
C LYS A 103 -7.17 12.78 7.30
N GLN A 104 -6.85 12.71 8.60
CA GLN A 104 -6.24 13.81 9.35
C GLN A 104 -4.85 14.18 8.84
N GLU A 105 -4.00 13.19 8.54
CA GLU A 105 -2.68 13.45 7.95
C GLU A 105 -2.79 14.00 6.52
N GLY A 106 -3.95 13.88 5.90
CA GLY A 106 -4.19 14.19 4.50
C GLY A 106 -3.44 13.23 3.57
N PHE A 107 -3.98 13.05 2.40
CA PHE A 107 -3.40 12.16 1.40
C PHE A 107 -1.91 12.44 1.13
N GLN A 108 -1.47 13.70 1.19
CA GLN A 108 -0.10 14.09 0.86
C GLN A 108 0.99 13.52 1.78
N ASN A 109 0.61 12.89 2.88
CA ASN A 109 1.53 12.33 3.87
C ASN A 109 1.49 10.80 3.94
N LEU A 110 0.63 10.15 3.16
CA LEU A 110 0.56 8.70 3.12
C LEU A 110 1.65 8.08 2.25
N PHE A 111 2.05 6.88 2.63
CA PHE A 111 2.95 6.04 1.86
C PHE A 111 2.23 4.75 1.44
N TYR A 112 2.54 4.30 0.24
CA TYR A 112 1.96 3.11 -0.38
C TYR A 112 3.03 2.02 -0.44
N PHE A 113 2.88 1.02 0.40
CA PHE A 113 3.88 -0.04 0.57
C PHE A 113 3.44 -1.33 -0.09
N ARG A 114 4.33 -1.88 -0.91
CA ARG A 114 4.16 -3.19 -1.48
C ARG A 114 5.49 -3.95 -1.48
N GLY A 115 5.53 -5.08 -0.75
CA GLY A 115 6.71 -5.93 -0.69
C GLY A 115 7.98 -5.26 -0.19
N ASP A 116 7.86 -4.12 0.46
CA ASP A 116 8.97 -3.32 0.95
C ASP A 116 9.55 -3.85 2.27
N GLN A 117 10.66 -3.24 2.72
CA GLN A 117 11.30 -3.62 3.98
C GLN A 117 10.76 -2.84 5.20
N GLU A 118 10.06 -1.73 5.01
CA GLU A 118 9.64 -0.85 6.10
C GLU A 118 8.33 -1.26 6.76
N VAL A 119 7.29 -1.58 5.98
CA VAL A 119 5.98 -1.98 6.50
C VAL A 119 5.75 -3.46 6.25
N MET A 120 5.58 -3.89 5.01
CA MET A 120 5.29 -5.28 4.70
C MET A 120 6.43 -6.22 5.11
N GLY A 121 7.68 -5.83 4.90
CA GLY A 121 8.84 -6.62 5.32
C GLY A 121 8.96 -6.74 6.83
N ASN A 122 8.59 -5.71 7.59
CA ASN A 122 8.56 -5.77 9.04
C ASN A 122 7.37 -6.59 9.56
N ILE A 123 6.20 -6.48 8.95
CA ILE A 123 5.05 -7.36 9.23
C ILE A 123 5.43 -8.82 8.96
N GLU A 124 6.11 -9.09 7.85
CA GLU A 124 6.58 -10.46 7.54
C GLU A 124 7.60 -10.99 8.55
N LYS A 125 8.50 -10.13 9.06
CA LYS A 125 9.42 -10.51 10.15
C LYS A 125 8.65 -10.89 11.42
N LEU A 126 7.69 -10.08 11.83
CA LEU A 126 6.81 -10.36 12.98
C LEU A 126 6.02 -11.65 12.77
N PHE A 127 5.47 -11.85 11.59
CA PHE A 127 4.79 -13.08 11.20
C PHE A 127 5.71 -14.31 11.34
N LYS A 128 6.94 -14.24 10.83
CA LYS A 128 7.91 -15.32 10.95
C LYS A 128 8.27 -15.63 12.41
N ILE A 129 8.39 -14.60 13.25
CA ILE A 129 8.62 -14.76 14.70
C ILE A 129 7.41 -15.45 15.34
N ALA A 130 6.19 -14.93 15.12
CA ALA A 130 4.96 -15.49 15.66
C ALA A 130 4.74 -16.95 15.23
N ASN A 131 4.99 -17.26 13.96
CA ASN A 131 4.79 -18.61 13.41
C ASN A 131 5.76 -19.66 13.98
N LYS A 132 6.94 -19.23 14.44
CA LYS A 132 7.95 -20.09 15.08
C LYS A 132 7.83 -20.13 16.61
N SER A 133 7.01 -19.27 17.19
CA SER A 133 6.88 -19.16 18.64
C SER A 133 6.36 -20.47 19.26
N PRO A 134 6.92 -20.92 20.39
CA PRO A 134 6.41 -22.08 21.13
C PRO A 134 4.94 -21.93 21.55
N ILE A 135 4.47 -20.70 21.78
CA ILE A 135 3.07 -20.42 22.11
C ILE A 135 2.16 -20.76 20.93
N THR A 136 2.55 -20.35 19.71
CA THR A 136 1.84 -20.69 18.47
C THR A 136 1.85 -22.20 18.21
N VAL A 137 3.00 -22.84 18.44
CA VAL A 137 3.14 -24.28 18.21
C VAL A 137 2.23 -25.13 19.09
N LYS A 138 1.98 -24.69 20.33
CA LYS A 138 1.13 -25.45 21.27
C LYS A 138 -0.37 -25.26 21.05
N ASN A 139 -0.82 -24.05 20.72
CA ASN A 139 -2.21 -23.67 20.89
C ASN A 139 -2.86 -22.97 19.69
N GLN A 140 -2.17 -22.77 18.59
CA GLN A 140 -2.69 -21.96 17.48
C GLN A 140 -2.47 -22.61 16.10
N VAL A 141 -3.36 -22.27 15.16
CA VAL A 141 -3.23 -22.66 13.78
C VAL A 141 -2.03 -21.93 13.14
N LYS A 142 -1.12 -22.68 12.56
CA LYS A 142 -0.01 -22.13 11.79
C LYS A 142 -0.49 -21.69 10.42
N PHE A 143 -0.09 -20.53 10.01
CA PHE A 143 -0.28 -20.07 8.63
C PHE A 143 0.90 -20.52 7.75
N GLY A 144 0.63 -20.97 6.54
CA GLY A 144 1.67 -21.41 5.61
C GLY A 144 2.59 -20.27 5.16
N ASN A 145 2.02 -19.07 4.97
CA ASN A 145 2.74 -17.86 4.61
C ASN A 145 1.97 -16.61 5.05
N VAL A 146 2.59 -15.44 4.92
CA VAL A 146 2.00 -14.15 5.32
C VAL A 146 0.74 -13.82 4.52
N ASN A 147 0.65 -14.20 3.26
CA ASN A 147 -0.54 -13.92 2.42
C ASN A 147 -1.77 -14.72 2.84
N LYS A 148 -1.58 -15.86 3.51
CA LYS A 148 -2.68 -16.62 4.10
C LYS A 148 -3.17 -15.99 5.41
N TRP A 149 -2.32 -15.25 6.10
CA TRP A 149 -2.67 -14.51 7.30
C TRP A 149 -3.26 -13.14 6.96
N SER A 150 -2.67 -12.43 5.99
CA SER A 150 -3.16 -11.14 5.51
C SER A 150 -3.07 -11.09 3.97
N PRO A 151 -4.20 -11.08 3.27
CA PRO A 151 -4.22 -11.09 1.80
C PRO A 151 -4.05 -9.69 1.18
N ALA A 152 -3.60 -8.70 1.93
CA ALA A 152 -3.43 -7.34 1.41
C ALA A 152 -2.28 -7.26 0.39
N ASP A 153 -2.57 -6.65 -0.75
CA ASP A 153 -1.60 -6.43 -1.82
C ASP A 153 -0.82 -5.13 -1.61
N ILE A 154 -1.47 -4.12 -1.06
CA ILE A 154 -0.91 -2.81 -0.75
C ILE A 154 -1.31 -2.41 0.68
N TYR A 155 -0.39 -1.78 1.40
CA TYR A 155 -0.68 -1.09 2.65
C TYR A 155 -0.53 0.42 2.49
N LEU A 156 -1.55 1.17 2.88
CA LEU A 156 -1.42 2.59 3.16
C LEU A 156 -1.04 2.74 4.63
N ALA A 157 0.01 3.48 4.92
CA ALA A 157 0.50 3.63 6.27
C ALA A 157 0.88 5.07 6.58
N THR A 158 0.45 5.55 7.75
CA THR A 158 0.92 6.80 8.33
C THR A 158 2.36 6.66 8.85
N THR A 159 3.02 7.77 9.14
CA THR A 159 4.33 7.76 9.80
C THR A 159 4.27 7.06 11.16
N ASN A 160 3.15 7.20 11.89
CA ASN A 160 2.93 6.53 13.16
C ASN A 160 2.86 4.99 13.01
N ALA A 161 2.13 4.48 12.01
CA ALA A 161 2.08 3.04 11.73
C ALA A 161 3.47 2.48 11.44
N ARG A 162 4.24 3.16 10.56
CA ARG A 162 5.62 2.76 10.22
C ARG A 162 6.48 2.63 11.47
N SER A 163 6.45 3.66 12.34
CA SER A 163 7.21 3.69 13.58
C SER A 163 6.81 2.58 14.55
N LYS A 164 5.52 2.36 14.76
CA LYS A 164 5.00 1.32 15.68
C LYS A 164 5.35 -0.09 15.19
N ILE A 165 5.23 -0.36 13.90
CA ILE A 165 5.60 -1.65 13.32
C ILE A 165 7.11 -1.91 13.47
N ALA A 166 7.94 -0.92 13.19
CA ALA A 166 9.40 -1.03 13.38
C ALA A 166 9.78 -1.28 14.85
N GLN A 167 9.15 -0.57 15.78
CA GLN A 167 9.35 -0.78 17.23
C GLN A 167 8.90 -2.17 17.67
N ALA A 168 7.79 -2.67 17.12
CA ALA A 168 7.31 -4.02 17.44
C ALA A 168 8.34 -5.07 17.02
N VAL A 169 8.97 -4.93 15.86
CA VAL A 169 10.04 -5.85 15.42
C VAL A 169 11.23 -5.84 16.39
N MET A 170 11.63 -4.67 16.88
CA MET A 170 12.73 -4.56 17.84
C MET A 170 12.40 -5.18 19.20
N LYS A 171 11.13 -5.14 19.62
CA LYS A 171 10.66 -5.64 20.91
C LYS A 171 10.23 -7.11 20.88
N ALA A 172 9.94 -7.65 19.70
CA ALA A 172 9.44 -9.01 19.55
C ALA A 172 10.46 -10.05 20.00
N LYS A 173 10.10 -10.81 21.05
CA LYS A 173 10.94 -11.91 21.55
C LYS A 173 10.46 -13.23 20.94
N PRO A 174 11.32 -14.00 20.26
CA PRO A 174 10.91 -15.22 19.56
C PRO A 174 10.22 -16.28 20.44
N LYS A 175 10.46 -16.27 21.75
CA LYS A 175 9.86 -17.24 22.68
C LYS A 175 8.46 -16.83 23.19
N SER A 176 8.10 -15.55 23.09
CA SER A 176 6.85 -15.03 23.68
C SER A 176 5.97 -14.27 22.70
N TYR A 177 6.47 -13.82 21.57
CA TYR A 177 5.68 -13.14 20.55
C TYR A 177 4.80 -14.14 19.80
N SER A 178 3.51 -13.87 19.71
CA SER A 178 2.51 -14.77 19.12
C SER A 178 1.70 -14.09 18.02
N PHE A 179 0.82 -14.85 17.33
CA PHE A 179 -0.15 -14.26 16.42
C PHE A 179 -1.16 -13.35 17.12
N ILE A 180 -1.41 -13.57 18.41
CA ILE A 180 -2.27 -12.66 19.20
C ILE A 180 -1.63 -11.27 19.24
N ASP A 181 -0.33 -11.20 19.53
CA ASP A 181 0.39 -9.91 19.58
C ASP A 181 0.42 -9.22 18.20
N LEU A 182 0.65 -9.99 17.14
CA LEU A 182 0.64 -9.47 15.78
C LEU A 182 -0.76 -8.96 15.37
N ASN A 183 -1.81 -9.72 15.71
CA ASN A 183 -3.19 -9.32 15.43
C ASN A 183 -3.58 -8.08 16.22
N ILE A 184 -3.25 -7.99 17.51
CA ILE A 184 -3.49 -6.80 18.32
C ILE A 184 -2.80 -5.57 17.74
N LEU A 185 -1.52 -5.70 17.32
CA LEU A 185 -0.80 -4.61 16.72
C LEU A 185 -1.49 -4.12 15.42
N THR A 186 -1.82 -5.02 14.52
CA THR A 186 -2.43 -4.66 13.22
C THR A 186 -3.85 -4.15 13.38
N SER A 187 -4.68 -4.78 14.23
CA SER A 187 -6.04 -4.31 14.52
C SER A 187 -6.02 -2.90 15.11
N ASN A 188 -5.18 -2.64 16.12
CA ASN A 188 -5.09 -1.31 16.71
C ASN A 188 -4.66 -0.24 15.70
N LEU A 189 -3.80 -0.58 14.75
CA LEU A 189 -3.39 0.34 13.68
C LEU A 189 -4.50 0.57 12.66
N ILE A 190 -5.28 -0.46 12.34
CA ILE A 190 -6.43 -0.36 11.45
C ILE A 190 -7.54 0.44 12.13
N ASP A 191 -7.89 0.12 13.36
CA ASP A 191 -8.95 0.77 14.12
C ASP A 191 -8.66 2.25 14.38
N SER A 192 -7.38 2.60 14.57
CA SER A 192 -6.95 4.01 14.69
C SER A 192 -6.86 4.73 13.33
N GLY A 193 -7.04 4.02 12.21
CA GLY A 193 -6.86 4.58 10.88
C GLY A 193 -5.41 4.92 10.52
N ASP A 194 -4.44 4.32 11.19
CA ASP A 194 -3.01 4.48 10.91
C ASP A 194 -2.52 3.53 9.82
N LEU A 195 -3.23 2.41 9.60
CA LEU A 195 -2.91 1.38 8.61
C LEU A 195 -4.16 0.97 7.86
N LEU A 196 -4.10 0.98 6.54
CA LEU A 196 -5.18 0.50 5.69
C LEU A 196 -4.65 -0.58 4.75
N PRO A 197 -4.99 -1.86 5.00
CA PRO A 197 -4.70 -2.94 4.06
C PRO A 197 -5.68 -2.90 2.89
N LEU A 198 -5.17 -2.99 1.67
CA LEU A 198 -5.95 -3.04 0.45
C LEU A 198 -5.71 -4.37 -0.26
N SER A 199 -6.77 -5.06 -0.63
CA SER A 199 -6.76 -6.17 -1.57
C SER A 199 -7.32 -5.69 -2.90
N LEU A 200 -6.62 -5.96 -3.99
CA LEU A 200 -6.90 -5.43 -5.32
C LEU A 200 -7.43 -6.50 -6.27
#